data_b6d15cc6339a1de68e0d7c0deddfdacc
#
_entry.id   b6d15cc6339a1de68e0d7c0deddfdacc
#
_cell.length_a   1.000
_cell.length_b   1.000
_cell.length_c   1.000
_cell.angle_alpha   90.00
_cell.angle_beta   90.00
_cell.angle_gamma   90.00
#
_symmetry.space_group_name_H-M   'P 1'
#
loop_
_entity.id
_entity.type
_entity.pdbx_description
1 polymer ?
#
loop_
_entity_poly.entity_id
_entity_poly.type
_entity_poly.pdbx_seq_one_letter_code
_entity_poly.pdbx_strand_id
1 'polypeptide(L)'
;CKAVRRGAPNTFVMGDMPFGSYQVSDQQAVENAVRFFKEADVDAIKLEGGVRTVDRVKAILDAGVAVCGHIGLTPQSSGQLGGHKAQGRTLESAKLVVEDARALYEAGVQLLLVEAVPPEVAGFIRRELPIPVLGIGAGEDVDGQLLIVSDVLGTFAAFTPKFVKKYAEDRKSVV
;
A
#
# COMPACT_ATOMS: atom_id res chain seq x y z
N CYS A 1 -2.69 -14.88 -1.40
CA CYS A 1 -1.23 -15.03 -1.46
C CYS A 1 -0.78 -16.41 -1.91
N LYS A 2 -1.25 -17.56 -1.34
CA LYS A 2 -0.84 -18.93 -1.74
C LYS A 2 -0.89 -19.19 -3.25
N ALA A 3 -1.95 -18.75 -3.93
CA ALA A 3 -2.08 -18.91 -5.38
C ALA A 3 -1.07 -18.05 -6.15
N VAL A 4 -0.83 -16.82 -5.68
CA VAL A 4 0.17 -15.91 -6.28
C VAL A 4 1.56 -16.50 -6.14
N ARG A 5 1.94 -16.98 -4.95
CA ARG A 5 3.26 -17.60 -4.72
C ARG A 5 3.48 -18.82 -5.62
N ARG A 6 2.45 -19.68 -5.82
CA ARG A 6 2.56 -20.82 -6.76
C ARG A 6 2.79 -20.38 -8.20
N GLY A 7 2.16 -19.28 -8.63
CA GLY A 7 2.31 -18.76 -10.00
C GLY A 7 3.56 -17.91 -10.20
N ALA A 8 4.14 -17.36 -9.13
CA ALA A 8 5.29 -16.47 -9.16
C ALA A 8 6.31 -16.84 -8.06
N PRO A 9 6.95 -18.04 -8.14
CA PRO A 9 7.77 -18.55 -7.06
C PRO A 9 9.03 -17.73 -6.78
N ASN A 10 9.55 -17.04 -7.80
CA ASN A 10 10.79 -16.27 -7.74
C ASN A 10 10.56 -14.74 -7.68
N THR A 11 9.31 -14.30 -7.53
CA THR A 11 8.97 -12.89 -7.47
C THR A 11 8.75 -12.48 -6.02
N PHE A 12 9.13 -11.25 -5.67
CA PHE A 12 8.78 -10.67 -4.39
C PHE A 12 7.24 -10.61 -4.23
N VAL A 13 6.72 -11.26 -3.21
CA VAL A 13 5.28 -11.35 -2.93
C VAL A 13 4.97 -10.65 -1.62
N MET A 14 4.17 -9.61 -1.70
CA MET A 14 3.72 -8.86 -0.54
C MET A 14 2.27 -9.22 -0.21
N GLY A 15 2.02 -9.63 1.04
CA GLY A 15 0.69 -9.94 1.54
C GLY A 15 -0.04 -8.68 1.99
N ASP A 16 -1.22 -8.40 1.44
CA ASP A 16 -2.03 -7.27 1.86
C ASP A 16 -2.93 -7.66 3.04
N MET A 17 -2.73 -7.05 4.20
CA MET A 17 -3.51 -7.33 5.40
C MET A 17 -4.91 -6.73 5.26
N PRO A 18 -5.97 -7.56 5.28
CA PRO A 18 -7.33 -7.05 5.11
C PRO A 18 -7.80 -6.23 6.31
N PHE A 19 -8.80 -5.38 6.07
CA PHE A 19 -9.46 -4.65 7.16
C PHE A 19 -9.93 -5.60 8.27
N GLY A 20 -9.71 -5.21 9.51
CA GLY A 20 -10.05 -6.01 10.69
C GLY A 20 -8.96 -6.99 11.13
N SER A 21 -7.86 -7.13 10.37
CA SER A 21 -6.79 -8.07 10.71
C SER A 21 -5.65 -7.47 11.55
N TYR A 22 -5.58 -6.14 11.69
CA TYR A 22 -4.52 -5.45 12.44
C TYR A 22 -5.01 -4.25 13.26
N GLN A 23 -6.28 -3.86 13.14
CA GLN A 23 -6.79 -2.64 13.78
C GLN A 23 -7.09 -2.82 15.27
N VAL A 24 -7.38 -4.03 15.72
CA VAL A 24 -7.90 -4.30 17.09
C VAL A 24 -6.79 -4.25 18.15
N SER A 25 -5.65 -4.90 17.89
CA SER A 25 -4.53 -4.98 18.85
C SER A 25 -3.21 -5.32 18.13
N ASP A 26 -2.09 -5.05 18.81
CA ASP A 26 -0.75 -5.45 18.34
C ASP A 26 -0.63 -6.96 18.23
N GLN A 27 -1.17 -7.70 19.21
CA GLN A 27 -1.18 -9.14 19.18
C GLN A 27 -1.90 -9.68 17.94
N GLN A 28 -3.10 -9.18 17.63
CA GLN A 28 -3.84 -9.58 16.43
C GLN A 28 -3.06 -9.29 15.15
N ALA A 29 -2.42 -8.12 15.09
CA ALA A 29 -1.63 -7.71 13.92
C ALA A 29 -0.46 -8.67 13.70
N VAL A 30 0.28 -9.03 14.77
CA VAL A 30 1.39 -9.98 14.72
C VAL A 30 0.91 -11.38 14.33
N GLU A 31 -0.13 -11.89 14.97
CA GLU A 31 -0.69 -13.22 14.68
C GLU A 31 -1.07 -13.34 13.19
N ASN A 32 -1.75 -12.33 12.65
CA ASN A 32 -2.16 -12.35 11.25
C ASN A 32 -0.97 -12.14 10.28
N ALA A 33 -0.01 -11.27 10.59
CA ALA A 33 1.21 -11.10 9.78
C ALA A 33 2.03 -12.41 9.72
N VAL A 34 2.21 -13.09 10.85
CA VAL A 34 2.89 -14.39 10.92
C VAL A 34 2.17 -15.46 10.09
N ARG A 35 0.83 -15.45 10.04
CA ARG A 35 0.07 -16.37 9.20
C ARG A 35 0.34 -16.14 7.71
N PHE A 36 0.44 -14.90 7.24
CA PHE A 36 0.82 -14.61 5.86
C PHE A 36 2.18 -15.21 5.52
N PHE A 37 3.15 -15.03 6.40
CA PHE A 37 4.49 -15.58 6.25
C PHE A 37 4.49 -17.12 6.25
N LYS A 38 3.95 -17.75 7.31
CA LYS A 38 3.95 -19.22 7.47
C LYS A 38 3.10 -19.97 6.46
N GLU A 39 1.93 -19.42 6.11
CA GLU A 39 0.96 -20.15 5.30
C GLU A 39 1.07 -19.82 3.80
N ALA A 40 1.54 -18.66 3.44
CA ALA A 40 1.54 -18.19 2.07
C ALA A 40 2.94 -17.84 1.52
N ASP A 41 3.98 -17.97 2.36
CA ASP A 41 5.37 -17.74 1.99
C ASP A 41 5.56 -16.35 1.33
N VAL A 42 4.98 -15.33 1.98
CA VAL A 42 5.15 -13.94 1.53
C VAL A 42 6.49 -13.38 2.02
N ASP A 43 7.06 -12.46 1.27
CA ASP A 43 8.34 -11.81 1.63
C ASP A 43 8.13 -10.61 2.56
N ALA A 44 6.97 -9.96 2.46
CA ALA A 44 6.57 -8.84 3.31
C ALA A 44 5.05 -8.78 3.46
N ILE A 45 4.56 -7.97 4.39
CA ILE A 45 3.15 -7.61 4.48
C ILE A 45 2.95 -6.12 4.25
N LYS A 46 1.74 -5.74 3.78
CA LYS A 46 1.31 -4.34 3.67
C LYS A 46 0.17 -4.08 4.65
N LEU A 47 0.18 -2.93 5.30
CA LEU A 47 -0.94 -2.41 6.06
C LEU A 47 -1.14 -0.90 5.81
N GLU A 48 -2.37 -0.44 5.96
CA GLU A 48 -2.78 0.92 5.67
C GLU A 48 -2.85 1.80 6.92
N GLY A 49 -2.26 2.98 6.82
CA GLY A 49 -2.26 4.01 7.83
C GLY A 49 -0.86 4.58 8.04
N GLY A 50 -0.80 5.78 8.62
CA GLY A 50 0.42 6.49 8.96
C GLY A 50 0.69 6.42 10.47
N VAL A 51 0.79 7.58 11.10
CA VAL A 51 1.03 7.73 12.55
C VAL A 51 0.16 6.80 13.41
N ARG A 52 -1.11 6.62 13.05
CA ARG A 52 -2.07 5.78 13.80
C ARG A 52 -1.74 4.29 13.82
N THR A 53 -0.86 3.82 12.94
CA THR A 53 -0.51 2.39 12.81
C THR A 53 0.91 2.08 13.25
N VAL A 54 1.65 3.06 13.72
CA VAL A 54 3.07 2.92 14.12
C VAL A 54 3.28 1.77 15.12
N ASP A 55 2.43 1.65 16.14
CA ASP A 55 2.56 0.58 17.15
C ASP A 55 2.37 -0.80 16.52
N ARG A 56 1.41 -0.96 15.61
CA ARG A 56 1.17 -2.20 14.85
C ARG A 56 2.39 -2.57 13.98
N VAL A 57 2.94 -1.56 13.30
CA VAL A 57 4.14 -1.71 12.47
C VAL A 57 5.32 -2.20 13.32
N LYS A 58 5.60 -1.53 14.43
CA LYS A 58 6.68 -1.92 15.34
C LYS A 58 6.51 -3.35 15.86
N ALA A 59 5.31 -3.70 16.34
CA ALA A 59 5.04 -5.05 16.85
C ALA A 59 5.26 -6.14 15.78
N ILE A 60 4.86 -5.89 14.54
CA ILE A 60 5.06 -6.82 13.42
C ILE A 60 6.55 -6.94 13.06
N LEU A 61 7.27 -5.82 13.02
CA LEU A 61 8.72 -5.79 12.77
C LEU A 61 9.50 -6.52 13.86
N ASP A 62 9.13 -6.32 15.14
CA ASP A 62 9.74 -7.02 16.29
C ASP A 62 9.52 -8.54 16.21
N ALA A 63 8.42 -8.97 15.58
CA ALA A 63 8.18 -10.39 15.30
C ALA A 63 8.97 -10.92 14.08
N GLY A 64 9.77 -10.09 13.41
CA GLY A 64 10.64 -10.49 12.31
C GLY A 64 9.98 -10.49 10.93
N VAL A 65 8.82 -9.88 10.76
CA VAL A 65 8.12 -9.78 9.46
C VAL A 65 8.34 -8.41 8.84
N ALA A 66 8.83 -8.37 7.60
CA ALA A 66 9.04 -7.14 6.86
C ALA A 66 7.70 -6.43 6.54
N VAL A 67 7.69 -5.09 6.63
CA VAL A 67 6.49 -4.28 6.49
C VAL A 67 6.63 -3.23 5.39
N CYS A 68 5.62 -3.17 4.53
CA CYS A 68 5.32 -2.03 3.67
C CYS A 68 4.23 -1.17 4.31
N GLY A 69 4.54 0.09 4.55
CA GLY A 69 3.53 1.07 4.95
C GLY A 69 2.72 1.56 3.76
N HIS A 70 1.47 1.92 3.96
CA HIS A 70 0.63 2.48 2.91
C HIS A 70 -0.08 3.75 3.41
N ILE A 71 0.16 4.87 2.73
CA ILE A 71 -0.31 6.21 3.07
C ILE A 71 -0.97 6.91 1.89
N GLY A 72 -1.53 8.10 2.14
CA GLY A 72 -2.32 8.85 1.19
C GLY A 72 -3.77 8.38 1.23
N LEU A 73 -4.34 8.03 0.09
CA LEU A 73 -5.62 7.33 0.07
C LEU A 73 -5.40 5.91 0.61
N THR A 74 -6.07 5.61 1.70
CA THR A 74 -6.10 4.28 2.31
C THR A 74 -7.51 3.72 2.18
N PRO A 75 -7.79 2.86 1.18
CA PRO A 75 -9.15 2.40 0.87
C PRO A 75 -9.88 1.78 2.06
N GLN A 76 -9.18 1.05 2.93
CA GLN A 76 -9.76 0.47 4.15
C GLN A 76 -10.28 1.53 5.13
N SER A 77 -9.84 2.78 5.00
CA SER A 77 -10.26 3.91 5.84
C SER A 77 -11.08 4.94 5.09
N SER A 78 -11.58 4.60 3.90
CA SER A 78 -12.33 5.53 3.04
C SER A 78 -13.51 6.21 3.74
N GLY A 79 -14.14 5.55 4.71
CA GLY A 79 -15.19 6.16 5.53
C GLY A 79 -14.71 7.36 6.34
N GLN A 80 -13.50 7.30 6.91
CA GLN A 80 -12.88 8.42 7.63
C GLN A 80 -12.38 9.53 6.69
N LEU A 81 -11.94 9.15 5.49
CA LEU A 81 -11.41 10.07 4.48
C LEU A 81 -12.50 10.78 3.65
N GLY A 82 -13.77 10.47 3.90
CA GLY A 82 -14.89 11.01 3.13
C GLY A 82 -15.00 10.45 1.71
N GLY A 83 -14.62 9.20 1.53
CA GLY A 83 -14.65 8.45 0.27
C GLY A 83 -13.27 8.30 -0.39
N HIS A 84 -13.26 7.76 -1.61
CA HIS A 84 -12.04 7.57 -2.41
C HIS A 84 -11.61 8.89 -3.07
N LYS A 85 -10.94 9.77 -2.29
CA LYS A 85 -10.48 11.08 -2.73
C LYS A 85 -8.97 11.20 -2.60
N ALA A 86 -8.33 11.93 -3.52
CA ALA A 86 -6.93 12.26 -3.42
C ALA A 86 -6.63 13.01 -2.11
N GLN A 87 -5.57 12.60 -1.44
CA GLN A 87 -5.09 13.17 -0.19
C GLN A 87 -3.92 14.14 -0.46
N GLY A 88 -3.62 15.03 0.49
CA GLY A 88 -2.48 15.93 0.38
C GLY A 88 -2.65 17.08 -0.63
N ARG A 89 -3.88 17.49 -0.95
CA ARG A 89 -4.16 18.55 -1.94
C ARG A 89 -4.01 19.98 -1.42
N THR A 90 -4.02 20.19 -0.11
CA THR A 90 -3.70 21.45 0.54
C THR A 90 -2.37 21.33 1.27
N LEU A 91 -1.75 22.48 1.59
CA LEU A 91 -0.48 22.46 2.33
C LEU A 91 -0.61 21.74 3.67
N GLU A 92 -1.71 21.92 4.39
CA GLU A 92 -1.98 21.28 5.67
C GLU A 92 -2.09 19.75 5.48
N SER A 93 -2.90 19.31 4.52
CA SER A 93 -3.07 17.88 4.25
C SER A 93 -1.81 17.23 3.67
N ALA A 94 -1.01 17.96 2.88
CA ALA A 94 0.27 17.47 2.39
C ALA A 94 1.27 17.24 3.54
N LYS A 95 1.33 18.15 4.52
CA LYS A 95 2.16 17.98 5.72
C LYS A 95 1.77 16.72 6.49
N LEU A 96 0.49 16.41 6.63
CA LEU A 96 0.03 15.19 7.31
C LEU A 96 0.48 13.92 6.57
N VAL A 97 0.42 13.91 5.23
CA VAL A 97 0.91 12.76 4.44
C VAL A 97 2.42 12.59 4.61
N VAL A 98 3.18 13.68 4.65
CA VAL A 98 4.64 13.63 4.90
C VAL A 98 4.94 13.17 6.33
N GLU A 99 4.18 13.62 7.31
CA GLU A 99 4.30 13.16 8.71
C GLU A 99 4.03 11.65 8.82
N ASP A 100 2.97 11.16 8.19
CA ASP A 100 2.67 9.74 8.10
C ASP A 100 3.85 8.93 7.50
N ALA A 101 4.46 9.44 6.41
CA ALA A 101 5.61 8.81 5.77
C ALA A 101 6.81 8.72 6.70
N ARG A 102 7.14 9.82 7.38
CA ARG A 102 8.25 9.89 8.34
C ARG A 102 8.04 8.96 9.53
N ALA A 103 6.84 8.99 10.11
CA ALA A 103 6.51 8.14 11.26
C ALA A 103 6.62 6.65 10.94
N LEU A 104 6.20 6.23 9.75
CA LEU A 104 6.35 4.85 9.31
C LEU A 104 7.81 4.48 9.06
N TYR A 105 8.58 5.38 8.42
CA TYR A 105 10.03 5.17 8.23
C TYR A 105 10.76 5.04 9.58
N GLU A 106 10.49 5.94 10.54
CA GLU A 106 11.05 5.89 11.89
C GLU A 106 10.62 4.63 12.66
N ALA A 107 9.44 4.10 12.37
CA ALA A 107 8.97 2.82 12.90
C ALA A 107 9.73 1.62 12.31
N GLY A 108 10.44 1.80 11.18
CA GLY A 108 11.31 0.79 10.56
C GLY A 108 10.73 0.09 9.33
N VAL A 109 9.70 0.65 8.67
CA VAL A 109 9.22 0.04 7.40
C VAL A 109 10.33 0.03 6.35
N GLN A 110 10.40 -1.03 5.56
CA GLN A 110 11.41 -1.21 4.51
C GLN A 110 10.93 -0.74 3.13
N LEU A 111 9.64 -0.47 2.99
CA LEU A 111 8.99 -0.08 1.75
C LEU A 111 7.79 0.82 2.06
N LEU A 112 7.53 1.81 1.23
CA LEU A 112 6.37 2.69 1.37
C LEU A 112 5.56 2.69 0.08
N LEU A 113 4.24 2.54 0.20
CA LEU A 113 3.27 2.77 -0.86
C LEU A 113 2.56 4.09 -0.61
N VAL A 114 2.49 4.93 -1.67
CA VAL A 114 1.82 6.23 -1.65
C VAL A 114 0.71 6.22 -2.68
N GLU A 115 -0.56 6.38 -2.25
CA GLU A 115 -1.71 6.31 -3.14
C GLU A 115 -2.44 7.64 -3.25
N ALA A 116 -2.75 8.03 -4.50
CA ALA A 116 -3.61 9.16 -4.84
C ALA A 116 -3.24 10.46 -4.07
N VAL A 117 -1.99 10.85 -4.15
CA VAL A 117 -1.47 12.14 -3.65
C VAL A 117 -0.92 12.96 -4.82
N PRO A 118 -0.78 14.30 -4.69
CA PRO A 118 -0.12 15.11 -5.71
C PRO A 118 1.31 14.63 -5.98
N PRO A 119 1.77 14.64 -7.25
CA PRO A 119 3.13 14.22 -7.62
C PRO A 119 4.24 14.90 -6.82
N GLU A 120 4.06 16.19 -6.53
CA GLU A 120 5.03 16.98 -5.76
C GLU A 120 5.21 16.46 -4.33
N VAL A 121 4.12 15.98 -3.72
CA VAL A 121 4.13 15.38 -2.36
C VAL A 121 4.82 14.02 -2.39
N ALA A 122 4.48 13.17 -3.36
CA ALA A 122 5.12 11.86 -3.51
C ALA A 122 6.62 12.00 -3.81
N GLY A 123 6.99 12.88 -4.75
CA GLY A 123 8.38 13.17 -5.09
C GLY A 123 9.17 13.78 -3.93
N PHE A 124 8.53 14.59 -3.08
CA PHE A 124 9.14 15.08 -1.85
C PHE A 124 9.45 13.92 -0.88
N ILE A 125 8.46 13.06 -0.60
CA ILE A 125 8.60 11.89 0.28
C ILE A 125 9.73 10.98 -0.23
N ARG A 126 9.75 10.69 -1.53
CA ARG A 126 10.79 9.86 -2.15
C ARG A 126 12.20 10.42 -1.96
N ARG A 127 12.39 11.73 -2.02
CA ARG A 127 13.70 12.36 -1.79
C ARG A 127 14.11 12.42 -0.32
N GLU A 128 13.15 12.48 0.59
CA GLU A 128 13.38 12.53 2.04
C GLU A 128 13.76 11.17 2.63
N LEU A 129 13.18 10.08 2.11
CA LEU A 129 13.29 8.76 2.72
C LEU A 129 14.28 7.88 1.96
N PRO A 130 15.24 7.23 2.64
CA PRO A 130 16.22 6.33 2.01
C PRO A 130 15.68 4.89 1.83
N ILE A 131 14.39 4.73 1.63
CA ILE A 131 13.71 3.46 1.35
C ILE A 131 12.93 3.57 0.04
N PRO A 132 12.66 2.45 -0.66
CA PRO A 132 11.85 2.47 -1.87
C PRO A 132 10.45 3.04 -1.61
N VAL A 133 10.03 3.97 -2.46
CA VAL A 133 8.68 4.55 -2.46
C VAL A 133 7.98 4.17 -3.74
N LEU A 134 6.93 3.36 -3.63
CA LEU A 134 6.05 2.99 -4.73
C LEU A 134 4.87 3.94 -4.80
N GLY A 135 4.37 4.21 -6.00
CA GLY A 135 3.22 5.06 -6.22
C GLY A 135 2.09 4.38 -6.98
N ILE A 136 0.86 4.73 -6.63
CA ILE A 136 -0.33 4.48 -7.45
C ILE A 136 -1.18 5.76 -7.50
N GLY A 137 -1.30 6.36 -8.70
CA GLY A 137 -1.92 7.66 -8.84
C GLY A 137 -1.21 8.79 -8.08
N ALA A 138 0.12 8.71 -7.95
CA ALA A 138 0.97 9.62 -7.20
C ALA A 138 2.05 10.32 -8.07
N GLY A 139 1.93 10.23 -9.39
CA GLY A 139 2.91 10.79 -10.34
C GLY A 139 4.07 9.85 -10.62
N GLU A 140 5.06 10.37 -11.36
CA GLU A 140 6.21 9.59 -11.86
C GLU A 140 7.45 9.69 -10.96
N ASP A 141 7.52 10.68 -10.07
CA ASP A 141 8.68 10.95 -9.20
C ASP A 141 8.77 10.00 -7.99
N VAL A 142 8.59 8.71 -8.23
CA VAL A 142 8.68 7.62 -7.24
C VAL A 142 9.59 6.50 -7.78
N ASP A 143 10.02 5.57 -6.94
CA ASP A 143 10.95 4.51 -7.33
C ASP A 143 10.29 3.39 -8.16
N GLY A 144 8.97 3.28 -8.13
CA GLY A 144 8.22 2.30 -8.92
C GLY A 144 6.71 2.58 -8.90
N GLN A 145 6.00 1.99 -9.87
CA GLN A 145 4.56 2.12 -10.02
C GLN A 145 3.85 0.83 -9.61
N LEU A 146 2.80 0.96 -8.79
CA LEU A 146 1.89 -0.13 -8.50
C LEU A 146 0.68 -0.04 -9.41
N LEU A 147 0.27 -1.18 -9.96
CA LEU A 147 -0.90 -1.29 -10.85
C LEU A 147 -1.83 -2.39 -10.36
N ILE A 148 -3.13 -2.15 -10.50
CA ILE A 148 -4.16 -3.14 -10.20
C ILE A 148 -4.37 -4.03 -11.43
N VAL A 149 -4.25 -5.34 -11.27
CA VAL A 149 -4.32 -6.29 -12.39
C VAL A 149 -5.62 -6.19 -13.19
N SER A 150 -6.75 -6.00 -12.53
CA SER A 150 -8.05 -5.82 -13.20
C SER A 150 -8.14 -4.52 -14.02
N ASP A 151 -7.42 -3.48 -13.60
CA ASP A 151 -7.31 -2.22 -14.35
C ASP A 151 -6.41 -2.39 -15.56
N VAL A 152 -5.24 -3.05 -15.38
CA VAL A 152 -4.29 -3.33 -16.45
C VAL A 152 -4.94 -4.15 -17.57
N LEU A 153 -5.70 -5.18 -17.20
CA LEU A 153 -6.39 -6.08 -18.14
C LEU A 153 -7.74 -5.53 -18.64
N GLY A 154 -8.23 -4.42 -18.08
CA GLY A 154 -9.52 -3.85 -18.46
C GLY A 154 -10.73 -4.69 -18.06
N THR A 155 -10.57 -5.60 -17.08
CA THR A 155 -11.67 -6.48 -16.62
C THR A 155 -12.62 -5.79 -15.65
N PHE A 156 -12.19 -4.73 -14.97
CA PHE A 156 -13.04 -3.94 -14.09
C PHE A 156 -13.80 -2.87 -14.87
N ALA A 157 -15.11 -2.99 -14.92
CA ALA A 157 -15.97 -2.17 -15.79
C ALA A 157 -16.75 -1.06 -15.07
N ALA A 158 -16.87 -1.14 -13.73
CA ALA A 158 -17.71 -0.20 -12.99
C ALA A 158 -17.11 1.21 -12.95
N PHE A 159 -15.78 1.32 -12.88
CA PHE A 159 -15.07 2.58 -12.79
C PHE A 159 -13.62 2.41 -13.26
N THR A 160 -13.07 3.42 -13.92
CA THR A 160 -11.65 3.47 -14.28
C THR A 160 -11.06 4.76 -13.71
N PRO A 161 -10.13 4.67 -12.72
CA PRO A 161 -9.44 5.85 -12.21
C PRO A 161 -8.70 6.61 -13.32
N LYS A 162 -8.60 7.92 -13.22
CA LYS A 162 -7.98 8.77 -14.25
C LYS A 162 -6.50 8.45 -14.50
N PHE A 163 -5.80 7.92 -13.52
CA PHE A 163 -4.39 7.55 -13.61
C PHE A 163 -4.14 6.15 -14.19
N VAL A 164 -5.22 5.38 -14.42
CA VAL A 164 -5.10 4.01 -14.94
C VAL A 164 -4.89 4.03 -16.45
N LYS A 165 -3.85 3.31 -16.88
CA LYS A 165 -3.66 2.92 -18.28
C LYS A 165 -4.06 1.46 -18.44
N LYS A 166 -5.03 1.19 -19.31
CA LYS A 166 -5.38 -0.17 -19.72
C LYS A 166 -4.39 -0.65 -20.78
N TYR A 167 -3.89 -1.86 -20.62
CA TYR A 167 -2.99 -2.51 -21.57
C TYR A 167 -3.70 -3.61 -22.37
N ALA A 168 -4.88 -4.05 -21.91
CA ALA A 168 -5.74 -5.01 -22.58
C ALA A 168 -7.22 -4.65 -22.33
N GLU A 169 -8.11 -5.24 -23.12
CA GLU A 169 -9.57 -5.18 -22.93
C GLU A 169 -10.13 -6.60 -22.81
N ASP A 170 -9.61 -7.35 -21.86
CA ASP A 170 -9.81 -8.80 -21.72
C ASP A 170 -11.26 -9.20 -21.42
N ARG A 171 -12.07 -8.26 -20.90
CA ARG A 171 -13.49 -8.47 -20.68
C ARG A 171 -14.27 -8.80 -21.97
N LYS A 172 -13.79 -8.34 -23.12
CA LYS A 172 -14.43 -8.59 -24.41
C LYS A 172 -14.13 -9.97 -24.97
N SER A 173 -13.11 -10.66 -24.45
CA SER A 173 -12.69 -11.98 -24.92
C SER A 173 -13.32 -13.15 -24.17
N VAL A 174 -14.18 -12.87 -23.16
CA VAL A 174 -14.84 -13.88 -22.31
C VAL A 174 -16.32 -14.08 -22.64
N VAL A 175 -16.79 -13.54 -23.77
CA VAL A 175 -18.18 -13.72 -24.26
C VAL A 175 -18.16 -14.50 -25.54
#